data_776d5ab1a127b097d9f7bc9b30b1dc95
#
_entry.id   776d5ab1a127b097d9f7bc9b30b1dc95
#
_cell.length_a   1.000
_cell.length_b   1.000
_cell.length_c   1.000
_cell.angle_alpha   90.00
_cell.angle_beta   90.00
_cell.angle_gamma   90.00
#
_symmetry.space_group_name_H-M   'P 1'
#
loop_
_entity.id
_entity.type
_entity.pdbx_description
1 polymer ?
#
loop_
_entity_poly.entity_id
_entity_poly.type
_entity_poly.pdbx_seq_one_letter_code
_entity_poly.pdbx_strand_id
1 'polypeptide(L)'
;IAVPNDTTNEARALLLLQSKGYIKLKDGAGLDATIRDIEDKNGIEFKEVEAAQVPNTLKDVDFAVINSNFAIDAGLNPVKDSLIIEDNSAKYANIVAVKEGQENTDKIKALVASLESKQVADYIKKKYNGGVVSVVENPGDGYDKSVDYDALKGTTITVAASPTPHADVLKVAKEI
;
A
#
# COMPACT_ATOMS: atom_id res chain seq x y z
N ILE A 1 -16.72 -14.50 -4.00
CA ILE A 1 -15.45 -13.80 -3.67
C ILE A 1 -15.75 -12.63 -2.77
N ALA A 2 -15.06 -12.46 -1.64
CA ALA A 2 -15.10 -11.25 -0.84
C ALA A 2 -14.11 -10.20 -1.39
N VAL A 3 -14.55 -8.94 -1.48
CA VAL A 3 -13.77 -7.79 -1.93
C VAL A 3 -13.95 -6.61 -0.96
N PRO A 4 -12.97 -5.69 -0.85
CA PRO A 4 -13.16 -4.45 -0.12
C PRO A 4 -14.33 -3.62 -0.66
N ASN A 5 -15.00 -2.85 0.21
CA ASN A 5 -16.14 -2.01 -0.17
C ASN A 5 -15.79 -0.51 -0.27
N ASP A 6 -14.54 -0.14 -0.09
CA ASP A 6 -14.09 1.22 -0.35
C ASP A 6 -13.66 1.38 -1.81
N THR A 7 -13.94 2.55 -2.37
CA THR A 7 -13.80 2.84 -3.81
C THR A 7 -12.46 2.42 -4.39
N THR A 8 -11.36 2.76 -3.72
CA THR A 8 -10.01 2.51 -4.25
C THR A 8 -9.65 1.02 -4.21
N ASN A 9 -9.91 0.35 -3.08
CA ASN A 9 -9.52 -1.05 -2.92
C ASN A 9 -10.48 -1.99 -3.65
N GLU A 10 -11.79 -1.65 -3.76
CA GLU A 10 -12.74 -2.40 -4.58
C GLU A 10 -12.32 -2.39 -6.05
N ALA A 11 -12.09 -1.19 -6.63
CA ALA A 11 -11.63 -1.05 -8.01
C ALA A 11 -10.34 -1.84 -8.26
N ARG A 12 -9.37 -1.75 -7.34
CA ARG A 12 -8.11 -2.47 -7.42
C ARG A 12 -8.30 -3.99 -7.39
N ALA A 13 -9.20 -4.50 -6.55
CA ALA A 13 -9.55 -5.91 -6.49
C ALA A 13 -10.17 -6.40 -7.81
N LEU A 14 -11.11 -5.64 -8.37
CA LEU A 14 -11.75 -5.97 -9.63
C LEU A 14 -10.78 -5.92 -10.82
N LEU A 15 -9.89 -4.93 -10.86
CA LEU A 15 -8.84 -4.85 -11.88
C LEU A 15 -7.86 -6.03 -11.79
N LEU A 16 -7.50 -6.48 -10.58
CA LEU A 16 -6.70 -7.70 -10.41
C LEU A 16 -7.43 -8.92 -10.98
N LEU A 17 -8.69 -9.13 -10.62
CA LEU A 17 -9.48 -10.27 -11.11
C LEU A 17 -9.63 -10.22 -12.65
N GLN A 18 -9.86 -9.03 -13.24
CA GLN A 18 -9.88 -8.86 -14.68
C GLN A 18 -8.54 -9.19 -15.33
N SER A 19 -7.43 -8.70 -14.76
CA SER A 19 -6.08 -8.95 -15.31
C SER A 19 -5.72 -10.43 -15.37
N LYS A 20 -6.35 -11.24 -14.53
CA LYS A 20 -6.19 -12.71 -14.50
C LYS A 20 -7.30 -13.47 -15.24
N GLY A 21 -8.22 -12.74 -15.90
CA GLY A 21 -9.27 -13.32 -16.74
C GLY A 21 -10.46 -13.93 -15.98
N TYR A 22 -10.60 -13.64 -14.69
CA TYR A 22 -11.72 -14.16 -13.90
C TYR A 22 -13.03 -13.44 -14.16
N ILE A 23 -12.97 -12.15 -14.49
CA ILE A 23 -14.12 -11.31 -14.80
C ILE A 23 -13.81 -10.40 -15.98
N LYS A 24 -14.86 -9.79 -16.55
CA LYS A 24 -14.74 -8.70 -17.51
C LYS A 24 -15.43 -7.46 -16.97
N LEU A 25 -14.73 -6.35 -16.92
CA LEU A 25 -15.29 -5.03 -16.62
C LEU A 25 -15.79 -4.35 -17.90
N LYS A 26 -16.76 -3.47 -17.77
CA LYS A 26 -17.24 -2.60 -18.84
C LYS A 26 -16.10 -1.72 -19.38
N ASP A 27 -16.18 -1.39 -20.66
CA ASP A 27 -15.23 -0.46 -21.27
C ASP A 27 -15.22 0.88 -20.53
N GLY A 28 -14.03 1.37 -20.22
CA GLY A 28 -13.84 2.61 -19.48
C GLY A 28 -13.92 2.48 -17.95
N ALA A 29 -14.25 1.31 -17.40
CA ALA A 29 -14.13 1.06 -15.96
C ALA A 29 -12.66 1.18 -15.56
N GLY A 30 -12.39 2.10 -14.63
CA GLY A 30 -11.05 2.51 -14.22
C GLY A 30 -10.77 2.30 -12.73
N LEU A 31 -10.05 3.25 -12.16
CA LEU A 31 -9.61 3.21 -10.76
C LEU A 31 -10.72 3.44 -9.72
N ASP A 32 -11.95 3.63 -10.17
CA ASP A 32 -13.18 3.80 -9.40
C ASP A 32 -14.24 2.73 -9.73
N ALA A 33 -13.85 1.66 -10.44
CA ALA A 33 -14.72 0.54 -10.79
C ALA A 33 -15.34 -0.11 -9.54
N THR A 34 -16.61 -0.46 -9.65
CA THR A 34 -17.39 -1.16 -8.63
C THR A 34 -17.93 -2.47 -9.17
N ILE A 35 -18.52 -3.33 -8.34
CA ILE A 35 -19.17 -4.57 -8.78
C ILE A 35 -20.29 -4.32 -9.81
N ARG A 36 -20.82 -3.09 -9.93
CA ARG A 36 -21.83 -2.69 -10.91
C ARG A 36 -21.23 -2.51 -12.32
N ASP A 37 -19.91 -2.36 -12.38
CA ASP A 37 -19.17 -2.20 -13.64
C ASP A 37 -18.66 -3.54 -14.20
N ILE A 38 -19.00 -4.65 -13.55
CA ILE A 38 -18.70 -5.97 -14.09
C ILE A 38 -19.68 -6.29 -15.21
N GLU A 39 -19.16 -6.46 -16.42
CA GLU A 39 -19.91 -6.87 -17.60
C GLU A 39 -20.17 -8.38 -17.59
N ASP A 40 -19.14 -9.16 -17.25
CA ASP A 40 -19.23 -10.61 -17.12
C ASP A 40 -18.61 -11.06 -15.80
N LYS A 41 -19.45 -11.66 -14.96
CA LYS A 41 -19.07 -12.21 -13.66
C LYS A 41 -18.54 -13.63 -13.74
N ASN A 42 -18.65 -14.29 -14.88
CA ASN A 42 -18.25 -15.69 -15.07
C ASN A 42 -18.74 -16.64 -13.97
N GLY A 43 -19.99 -16.42 -13.50
CA GLY A 43 -20.61 -17.18 -12.42
C GLY A 43 -20.16 -16.84 -11.01
N ILE A 44 -19.32 -15.82 -10.83
CA ILE A 44 -18.81 -15.40 -9.52
C ILE A 44 -19.84 -14.52 -8.78
N GLU A 45 -20.08 -14.83 -7.52
CA GLU A 45 -20.82 -13.97 -6.59
C GLU A 45 -19.84 -13.12 -5.78
N PHE A 46 -20.16 -11.83 -5.64
CA PHE A 46 -19.33 -10.86 -4.91
C PHE A 46 -19.98 -10.48 -3.58
N LYS A 47 -19.13 -10.41 -2.54
CA LYS A 47 -19.49 -9.92 -1.22
C LYS A 47 -18.59 -8.75 -0.88
N GLU A 48 -19.15 -7.54 -0.84
CA GLU A 48 -18.45 -6.33 -0.43
C GLU A 48 -18.35 -6.28 1.09
N VAL A 49 -17.14 -6.06 1.61
CA VAL A 49 -16.82 -6.07 3.04
C VAL A 49 -15.82 -4.95 3.33
N GLU A 50 -15.90 -4.35 4.51
CA GLU A 50 -14.87 -3.41 4.96
C GLU A 50 -13.47 -4.04 4.83
N ALA A 51 -12.50 -3.32 4.25
CA ALA A 51 -11.20 -3.86 3.86
C ALA A 51 -10.46 -4.56 5.02
N ALA A 52 -10.53 -3.98 6.22
CA ALA A 52 -9.92 -4.57 7.42
C ALA A 52 -10.61 -5.88 7.87
N GLN A 53 -11.85 -6.12 7.45
CA GLN A 53 -12.63 -7.33 7.80
C GLN A 53 -12.55 -8.41 6.74
N VAL A 54 -12.07 -8.11 5.54
CA VAL A 54 -11.99 -9.10 4.45
C VAL A 54 -11.22 -10.36 4.86
N PRO A 55 -10.07 -10.31 5.56
CA PRO A 55 -9.37 -11.52 6.02
C PRO A 55 -10.23 -12.44 6.88
N ASN A 56 -11.11 -11.89 7.70
CA ASN A 56 -11.99 -12.64 8.59
C ASN A 56 -13.06 -13.43 7.84
N THR A 57 -13.34 -13.07 6.58
CA THR A 57 -14.35 -13.73 5.75
C THR A 57 -13.84 -15.02 5.09
N LEU A 58 -12.52 -15.31 5.12
CA LEU A 58 -11.94 -16.48 4.46
C LEU A 58 -12.57 -17.82 4.88
N LYS A 59 -13.15 -17.89 6.06
CA LYS A 59 -13.88 -19.09 6.54
C LYS A 59 -15.29 -19.22 5.97
N ASP A 60 -15.83 -18.15 5.38
CA ASP A 60 -17.24 -18.03 4.96
C ASP A 60 -17.38 -17.87 3.43
N VAL A 61 -16.28 -17.77 2.71
CA VAL A 61 -16.23 -17.60 1.24
C VAL A 61 -15.14 -18.46 0.62
N ASP A 62 -15.28 -18.78 -0.67
CA ASP A 62 -14.27 -19.61 -1.36
C ASP A 62 -12.96 -18.83 -1.59
N PHE A 63 -13.06 -17.52 -1.85
CA PHE A 63 -11.91 -16.64 -2.11
C PHE A 63 -12.16 -15.24 -1.56
N ALA A 64 -11.07 -14.54 -1.26
CA ALA A 64 -11.09 -13.13 -0.87
C ALA A 64 -9.92 -12.38 -1.50
N VAL A 65 -10.16 -11.13 -1.93
CA VAL A 65 -9.09 -10.22 -2.38
C VAL A 65 -8.72 -9.31 -1.22
N ILE A 66 -7.52 -9.49 -0.69
CA ILE A 66 -7.07 -8.89 0.57
C ILE A 66 -5.89 -7.98 0.31
N ASN A 67 -5.93 -6.73 0.79
CA ASN A 67 -4.79 -5.83 0.77
C ASN A 67 -3.67 -6.35 1.68
N SER A 68 -2.43 -6.24 1.23
CA SER A 68 -1.26 -6.84 1.90
C SER A 68 -1.12 -6.45 3.38
N ASN A 69 -1.39 -5.20 3.75
CA ASN A 69 -1.35 -4.76 5.15
C ASN A 69 -2.36 -5.52 6.02
N PHE A 70 -3.59 -5.69 5.58
CA PHE A 70 -4.62 -6.44 6.32
C PHE A 70 -4.34 -7.94 6.34
N ALA A 71 -3.75 -8.48 5.27
CA ALA A 71 -3.27 -9.86 5.26
C ALA A 71 -2.19 -10.08 6.33
N ILE A 72 -1.19 -9.20 6.40
CA ILE A 72 -0.10 -9.26 7.38
C ILE A 72 -0.65 -9.12 8.82
N ASP A 73 -1.55 -8.18 9.07
CA ASP A 73 -2.18 -7.98 10.37
C ASP A 73 -3.00 -9.20 10.81
N ALA A 74 -3.57 -9.94 9.85
CA ALA A 74 -4.26 -11.21 10.08
C ALA A 74 -3.33 -12.44 10.17
N GLY A 75 -2.01 -12.25 10.12
CA GLY A 75 -1.02 -13.32 10.20
C GLY A 75 -0.79 -14.09 8.90
N LEU A 76 -1.35 -13.62 7.78
CA LEU A 76 -1.13 -14.21 6.45
C LEU A 76 0.14 -13.63 5.80
N ASN A 77 0.79 -14.43 4.98
CA ASN A 77 1.90 -13.97 4.15
C ASN A 77 1.40 -13.71 2.72
N PRO A 78 1.34 -12.45 2.25
CA PRO A 78 0.79 -12.11 0.93
C PRO A 78 1.45 -12.84 -0.25
N VAL A 79 2.72 -13.23 -0.12
CA VAL A 79 3.46 -13.91 -1.19
C VAL A 79 3.27 -15.44 -1.14
N LYS A 80 3.22 -16.03 0.08
CA LYS A 80 3.20 -17.49 0.25
C LYS A 80 1.80 -18.05 0.27
N ASP A 81 0.84 -17.29 0.83
CA ASP A 81 -0.51 -17.78 1.11
C ASP A 81 -1.52 -17.34 0.04
N SER A 82 -1.12 -16.47 -0.91
CA SER A 82 -1.97 -16.05 -2.02
C SER A 82 -1.92 -17.02 -3.20
N LEU A 83 -3.06 -17.19 -3.88
CA LEU A 83 -3.15 -17.90 -5.15
C LEU A 83 -2.71 -17.01 -6.32
N ILE A 84 -3.03 -15.75 -6.24
CA ILE A 84 -2.61 -14.71 -7.19
C ILE A 84 -2.21 -13.46 -6.41
N ILE A 85 -1.27 -12.71 -6.95
CA ILE A 85 -0.83 -11.45 -6.39
C ILE A 85 -0.83 -10.39 -7.50
N GLU A 86 -1.13 -9.15 -7.13
CA GLU A 86 -1.01 -8.01 -8.03
C GLU A 86 0.44 -7.81 -8.44
N ASP A 87 0.66 -7.55 -9.72
CA ASP A 87 1.98 -7.18 -10.20
C ASP A 87 2.46 -5.90 -9.52
N ASN A 88 3.75 -5.81 -9.23
CA ASN A 88 4.34 -4.68 -8.51
C ASN A 88 4.13 -3.39 -9.31
N SER A 89 3.16 -2.60 -8.93
CA SER A 89 2.76 -1.37 -9.61
C SER A 89 3.01 -0.15 -8.75
N ALA A 90 3.87 0.74 -9.23
CA ALA A 90 4.09 2.06 -8.61
C ALA A 90 2.81 2.94 -8.57
N LYS A 91 1.76 2.56 -9.31
CA LYS A 91 0.47 3.29 -9.32
C LYS A 91 -0.20 3.41 -7.94
N TYR A 92 0.06 2.45 -7.07
CA TYR A 92 -0.52 2.38 -5.72
C TYR A 92 0.54 2.59 -4.63
N ALA A 93 1.67 3.20 -4.97
CA ALA A 93 2.70 3.54 -4.00
C ALA A 93 2.13 4.49 -2.94
N ASN A 94 2.51 4.26 -1.68
CA ASN A 94 2.19 5.19 -0.61
C ASN A 94 3.02 6.46 -0.75
N ILE A 95 2.45 7.59 -0.37
CA ILE A 95 3.05 8.91 -0.50
C ILE A 95 3.07 9.63 0.85
N VAL A 96 3.95 10.62 0.97
CA VAL A 96 3.90 11.62 2.04
C VAL A 96 3.05 12.78 1.55
N ALA A 97 1.87 12.96 2.12
CA ALA A 97 0.99 14.08 1.84
C ALA A 97 1.20 15.18 2.87
N VAL A 98 1.30 16.42 2.43
CA VAL A 98 1.52 17.60 3.27
C VAL A 98 0.54 18.72 2.87
N LYS A 99 0.44 19.76 3.70
CA LYS A 99 -0.29 20.98 3.32
C LYS A 99 0.39 21.64 2.12
N GLU A 100 -0.42 22.18 1.21
CA GLU A 100 0.05 22.95 0.05
C GLU A 100 1.09 24.01 0.46
N GLY A 101 2.20 24.08 -0.28
CA GLY A 101 3.31 24.96 -0.03
C GLY A 101 4.30 24.51 1.06
N GLN A 102 4.10 23.32 1.67
CA GLN A 102 5.02 22.76 2.68
C GLN A 102 5.96 21.69 2.11
N GLU A 103 5.73 21.25 0.89
CA GLU A 103 6.42 20.12 0.24
C GLU A 103 7.93 20.31 0.12
N ASN A 104 8.38 21.57 0.02
CA ASN A 104 9.79 21.93 -0.13
C ASN A 104 10.45 22.44 1.16
N THR A 105 9.78 22.35 2.31
CA THR A 105 10.40 22.72 3.59
C THR A 105 11.45 21.72 4.00
N ASP A 106 12.52 22.20 4.67
CA ASP A 106 13.66 21.35 5.08
C ASP A 106 13.22 20.16 5.91
N LYS A 107 12.27 20.32 6.83
CA LYS A 107 11.74 19.21 7.65
C LYS A 107 11.05 18.12 6.81
N ILE A 108 10.36 18.49 5.72
CA ILE A 108 9.69 17.52 4.86
C ILE A 108 10.70 16.84 3.94
N LYS A 109 11.68 17.59 3.40
CA LYS A 109 12.77 17.02 2.63
C LYS A 109 13.60 16.03 3.46
N ALA A 110 13.90 16.36 4.72
CA ALA A 110 14.59 15.45 5.63
C ALA A 110 13.79 14.16 5.88
N LEU A 111 12.48 14.28 6.13
CA LEU A 111 11.61 13.11 6.30
C LEU A 111 11.57 12.23 5.04
N VAL A 112 11.41 12.84 3.86
CA VAL A 112 11.36 12.10 2.59
C VAL A 112 12.71 11.40 2.33
N ALA A 113 13.83 12.10 2.50
CA ALA A 113 15.16 11.51 2.33
C ALA A 113 15.37 10.30 3.25
N SER A 114 14.96 10.40 4.53
CA SER A 114 15.03 9.28 5.47
C SER A 114 14.16 8.10 5.02
N LEU A 115 12.92 8.35 4.56
CA LEU A 115 12.02 7.30 4.08
C LEU A 115 12.53 6.62 2.79
N GLU A 116 13.20 7.35 1.91
CA GLU A 116 13.77 6.86 0.65
C GLU A 116 15.19 6.30 0.83
N SER A 117 15.63 6.11 2.06
CA SER A 117 16.97 5.60 2.34
C SER A 117 17.11 4.10 2.07
N LYS A 118 18.36 3.70 1.81
CA LYS A 118 18.74 2.28 1.71
C LYS A 118 18.41 1.52 3.00
N GLN A 119 18.57 2.14 4.16
CA GLN A 119 18.26 1.53 5.45
C GLN A 119 16.78 1.16 5.55
N VAL A 120 15.89 2.04 5.13
CA VAL A 120 14.45 1.78 5.07
C VAL A 120 14.12 0.71 4.02
N ALA A 121 14.70 0.78 2.83
CA ALA A 121 14.48 -0.23 1.79
C ALA A 121 14.92 -1.64 2.24
N ASP A 122 16.08 -1.75 2.86
CA ASP A 122 16.60 -3.01 3.40
C ASP A 122 15.72 -3.55 4.54
N TYR A 123 15.23 -2.67 5.42
CA TYR A 123 14.29 -3.04 6.48
C TYR A 123 12.98 -3.62 5.90
N ILE A 124 12.37 -2.93 4.94
CA ILE A 124 11.14 -3.38 4.26
C ILE A 124 11.37 -4.78 3.67
N LYS A 125 12.45 -4.94 2.89
CA LYS A 125 12.80 -6.23 2.28
C LYS A 125 12.96 -7.34 3.31
N LYS A 126 13.68 -7.07 4.40
CA LYS A 126 13.96 -8.05 5.45
C LYS A 126 12.72 -8.41 6.26
N LYS A 127 11.92 -7.40 6.63
CA LYS A 127 10.76 -7.60 7.51
C LYS A 127 9.59 -8.26 6.79
N TYR A 128 9.27 -7.78 5.59
CA TYR A 128 8.04 -8.15 4.91
C TYR A 128 8.23 -9.21 3.83
N ASN A 129 9.47 -9.56 3.48
CA ASN A 129 9.81 -10.66 2.56
C ASN A 129 8.94 -10.70 1.28
N GLY A 130 8.75 -9.54 0.65
CA GLY A 130 7.95 -9.37 -0.57
C GLY A 130 6.48 -8.99 -0.34
N GLY A 131 5.93 -9.13 0.88
CA GLY A 131 4.57 -8.72 1.21
C GLY A 131 4.37 -7.19 1.21
N VAL A 132 5.46 -6.45 1.41
CA VAL A 132 5.57 -5.00 1.19
C VAL A 132 6.85 -4.76 0.40
N VAL A 133 6.79 -3.87 -0.57
CA VAL A 133 7.91 -3.58 -1.49
C VAL A 133 8.20 -2.10 -1.49
N SER A 134 9.48 -1.73 -1.40
CA SER A 134 9.92 -0.36 -1.67
C SER A 134 9.86 -0.12 -3.18
N VAL A 135 9.27 1.01 -3.57
CA VAL A 135 9.23 1.47 -4.98
C VAL A 135 10.33 2.49 -5.29
N VAL A 136 11.22 2.76 -4.33
CA VAL A 136 12.36 3.66 -4.51
C VAL A 136 13.42 2.93 -5.33
N GLU A 137 13.66 3.37 -6.57
CA GLU A 137 14.59 2.72 -7.50
C GLU A 137 16.05 2.87 -7.06
N ASN A 138 16.42 4.05 -6.55
CA ASN A 138 17.78 4.38 -6.13
C ASN A 138 17.79 4.90 -4.69
N PRO A 139 17.67 4.03 -3.69
CA PRO A 139 17.65 4.44 -2.28
C PRO A 139 18.95 5.15 -1.88
N GLY A 140 18.78 6.34 -1.25
CA GLY A 140 19.90 7.17 -0.81
C GLY A 140 20.46 6.77 0.56
N ASP A 141 21.33 7.64 1.08
CA ASP A 141 21.91 7.51 2.43
C ASP A 141 20.98 8.00 3.56
N GLY A 142 19.85 8.59 3.21
CA GLY A 142 18.86 9.12 4.17
C GLY A 142 18.96 10.62 4.37
N TYR A 143 19.88 11.30 3.68
CA TYR A 143 20.12 12.74 3.81
C TYR A 143 19.89 13.48 2.48
N ASP A 144 19.21 14.63 2.56
CA ASP A 144 19.13 15.59 1.46
C ASP A 144 20.18 16.69 1.67
N LYS A 145 21.10 16.84 0.73
CA LYS A 145 22.21 17.80 0.79
C LYS A 145 21.75 19.25 0.77
N SER A 146 20.52 19.53 0.40
CA SER A 146 19.94 20.89 0.38
C SER A 146 19.35 21.30 1.73
N VAL A 147 19.29 20.39 2.71
CA VAL A 147 18.69 20.62 4.01
C VAL A 147 19.71 21.12 5.03
N ASP A 148 19.37 22.18 5.75
CA ASP A 148 20.11 22.62 6.94
C ASP A 148 19.65 21.83 8.17
N TYR A 149 20.31 20.70 8.44
CA TYR A 149 19.98 19.83 9.58
C TYR A 149 20.29 20.49 10.93
N ASP A 150 21.22 21.45 11.00
CA ASP A 150 21.50 22.17 12.24
C ASP A 150 20.36 23.09 12.63
N ALA A 151 19.74 23.73 11.66
CA ALA A 151 18.52 24.53 11.86
C ALA A 151 17.30 23.69 12.26
N LEU A 152 17.29 22.39 11.96
CA LEU A 152 16.18 21.49 12.31
C LEU A 152 16.28 20.91 13.72
N LYS A 153 17.42 21.09 14.42
CA LYS A 153 17.60 20.54 15.77
C LYS A 153 16.52 21.04 16.73
N GLY A 154 15.87 20.09 17.42
CA GLY A 154 14.77 20.37 18.34
C GLY A 154 13.40 20.59 17.69
N THR A 155 13.30 20.53 16.36
CA THR A 155 11.98 20.56 15.67
C THR A 155 11.27 19.21 15.80
N THR A 156 9.93 19.24 15.72
CA THR A 156 9.10 18.05 15.76
C THR A 156 8.29 17.95 14.47
N ILE A 157 8.21 16.74 13.92
CA ILE A 157 7.30 16.40 12.81
C ILE A 157 6.25 15.45 13.34
N THR A 158 4.97 15.79 13.17
CA THR A 158 3.86 14.89 13.49
C THR A 158 3.38 14.24 12.21
N VAL A 159 3.37 12.91 12.17
CA VAL A 159 2.95 12.12 11.01
C VAL A 159 1.78 11.22 11.41
N ALA A 160 0.69 11.27 10.65
CA ALA A 160 -0.39 10.31 10.74
C ALA A 160 -0.13 9.14 9.77
N ALA A 161 -0.20 7.92 10.25
CA ALA A 161 0.06 6.74 9.46
C ALA A 161 -0.73 5.53 9.98
N SER A 162 -1.01 4.55 9.11
CA SER A 162 -1.54 3.26 9.57
C SER A 162 -0.47 2.46 10.35
N PRO A 163 -0.88 1.54 11.24
CA PRO A 163 0.07 0.76 12.03
C PRO A 163 1.04 -0.04 11.15
N THR A 164 0.52 -0.84 10.22
CA THR A 164 1.28 -1.71 9.32
C THR A 164 1.08 -1.30 7.87
N PRO A 165 2.13 -1.13 7.07
CA PRO A 165 3.57 -1.14 7.41
C PRO A 165 4.10 0.23 7.82
N HIS A 166 3.30 1.29 7.72
CA HIS A 166 3.77 2.68 7.70
C HIS A 166 4.42 3.11 9.02
N ALA A 167 3.77 2.84 10.17
CA ALA A 167 4.34 3.21 11.45
C ALA A 167 5.66 2.48 11.75
N ASP A 168 5.80 1.24 11.29
CA ASP A 168 7.05 0.49 11.45
C ASP A 168 8.18 1.07 10.58
N VAL A 169 7.86 1.46 9.35
CA VAL A 169 8.82 2.12 8.44
C VAL A 169 9.25 3.48 9.00
N LEU A 170 8.28 4.26 9.52
CA LEU A 170 8.57 5.55 10.16
C LEU A 170 9.47 5.43 11.39
N LYS A 171 9.38 4.33 12.17
CA LYS A 171 10.31 4.10 13.29
C LYS A 171 11.76 3.96 12.81
N VAL A 172 11.97 3.29 11.68
CA VAL A 172 13.31 3.16 11.10
C VAL A 172 13.80 4.50 10.54
N ALA A 173 12.95 5.21 9.81
CA ALA A 173 13.28 6.53 9.27
C ALA A 173 13.62 7.57 10.37
N LYS A 174 13.03 7.43 11.56
CA LYS A 174 13.32 8.30 12.72
C LYS A 174 14.73 8.14 13.26
N GLU A 175 15.38 7.01 13.03
CA GLU A 175 16.72 6.71 13.56
C GLU A 175 17.85 7.17 12.62
N ILE A 176 17.51 7.67 11.44
CA ILE A 176 18.41 8.29 10.46
C ILE A 176 18.52 9.78 10.76
#